data_a90d49d0ba4bdf6dd5891c11ef007e06
#
_entry.id   a90d49d0ba4bdf6dd5891c11ef007e06
#
_cell.length_a   1.000
_cell.length_b   1.000
_cell.length_c   1.000
_cell.angle_alpha   90.00
_cell.angle_beta   90.00
_cell.angle_gamma   90.00
#
_symmetry.space_group_name_H-M   'P 1'
#
loop_
_entity.id
_entity.type
_entity.pdbx_description
1 polymer ?
#
loop_
_entity_poly.entity_id
_entity_poly.type
_entity_poly.pdbx_seq_one_letter_code
_entity_poly.pdbx_strand_id
1 'polypeptide(L)'
;MKPFARKEYLTLPKPSADDPLDDRARLLRALGPETVHMTLAAMQALYPALRADGYRVTATLSPAEHGWTMVRVEPGDTTARFFALALDIGTTTLEMELLHLPDGEVLSRAGCFNGQCALGDNILDRIFYAKDNAAHLHELQTLLLGSIRSLISACCERAAVLPEEIAVLGIGGNTTMIHLLLGCEPWQVFQSPYTPVFLDPGIVPASELALPLCCNVFCMPAVANYLGGDITAGLLMTDMDTRPDLAVFLDVGTNGELALGCRDYLLTGAGAAGPALEGAVSRSGMRAEPGAVCRVRIGADNRLRCETIG
;
A
#
# COMPACT_ATOMS: atom_id res chain seq x y z
N MET A 1 15.91 -1.14 -11.82
CA MET A 1 15.29 -1.37 -10.48
C MET A 1 14.98 -2.86 -10.37
N LYS A 2 15.23 -3.54 -9.24
CA LYS A 2 14.79 -4.93 -9.06
C LYS A 2 13.26 -4.94 -8.94
N PRO A 3 12.56 -5.92 -9.55
CA PRO A 3 11.11 -5.99 -9.42
C PRO A 3 10.70 -6.18 -7.96
N PHE A 4 9.65 -5.49 -7.54
CA PHE A 4 9.15 -5.54 -6.18
C PHE A 4 8.29 -6.78 -5.89
N ALA A 5 7.74 -7.40 -6.92
CA ALA A 5 7.12 -8.74 -6.91
C ALA A 5 7.54 -9.48 -8.17
N ARG A 6 7.44 -10.79 -8.20
CA ARG A 6 7.84 -11.61 -9.35
C ARG A 6 6.78 -12.65 -9.66
N LYS A 7 6.57 -12.90 -10.95
CA LYS A 7 5.75 -14.01 -11.42
C LYS A 7 6.50 -14.71 -12.54
N GLU A 8 6.87 -15.96 -12.32
CA GLU A 8 7.79 -16.71 -13.19
C GLU A 8 7.17 -17.98 -13.69
N TYR A 9 7.16 -18.14 -15.02
CA TYR A 9 6.80 -19.39 -15.67
C TYR A 9 8.04 -20.30 -15.75
N LEU A 10 7.89 -21.54 -15.29
CA LEU A 10 8.95 -22.51 -15.14
C LEU A 10 8.57 -23.84 -15.79
N THR A 11 9.49 -24.41 -16.54
CA THR A 11 9.40 -25.79 -17.03
C THR A 11 10.35 -26.67 -16.23
N LEU A 12 9.80 -27.56 -15.43
CA LEU A 12 10.58 -28.42 -14.55
C LEU A 12 10.83 -29.80 -15.19
N PRO A 13 11.99 -30.40 -14.98
CA PRO A 13 12.22 -31.78 -15.39
C PRO A 13 11.28 -32.71 -14.62
N LYS A 14 10.74 -33.74 -15.29
CA LYS A 14 9.95 -34.77 -14.62
C LYS A 14 10.85 -35.60 -13.69
N PRO A 15 10.32 -36.07 -12.54
CA PRO A 15 11.08 -36.99 -11.69
C PRO A 15 11.47 -38.27 -12.47
N SER A 16 12.65 -38.77 -12.20
CA SER A 16 13.15 -40.04 -12.72
C SER A 16 13.89 -40.82 -11.63
N ALA A 17 14.27 -42.06 -11.91
CA ALA A 17 15.07 -42.83 -10.97
C ALA A 17 16.44 -42.18 -10.68
N ASP A 18 16.98 -41.42 -11.66
CA ASP A 18 18.27 -40.75 -11.55
C ASP A 18 18.14 -39.33 -10.94
N ASP A 19 16.91 -38.75 -10.88
CA ASP A 19 16.60 -37.48 -10.24
C ASP A 19 15.33 -37.60 -9.38
N PRO A 20 15.42 -38.23 -8.19
CA PRO A 20 14.29 -38.49 -7.29
C PRO A 20 13.93 -37.29 -6.39
N LEU A 21 14.37 -36.09 -6.76
CA LEU A 21 14.14 -34.87 -5.99
C LEU A 21 12.64 -34.63 -5.79
N ASP A 22 12.24 -34.23 -4.59
CA ASP A 22 10.86 -33.88 -4.32
C ASP A 22 10.40 -32.62 -5.10
N ASP A 23 9.10 -32.46 -5.26
CA ASP A 23 8.50 -31.40 -6.07
C ASP A 23 8.88 -30.00 -5.59
N ARG A 24 8.94 -29.78 -4.26
CA ARG A 24 9.31 -28.49 -3.67
C ARG A 24 10.78 -28.16 -3.97
N ALA A 25 11.68 -29.07 -3.70
CA ALA A 25 13.11 -28.87 -3.95
C ALA A 25 13.39 -28.68 -5.45
N ARG A 26 12.66 -29.38 -6.33
CA ARG A 26 12.72 -29.24 -7.78
C ARG A 26 12.32 -27.84 -8.24
N LEU A 27 11.21 -27.31 -7.69
CA LEU A 27 10.74 -25.95 -7.99
C LEU A 27 11.74 -24.89 -7.49
N LEU A 28 12.20 -25.01 -6.24
CA LEU A 28 13.17 -24.07 -5.66
C LEU A 28 14.51 -24.08 -6.43
N ARG A 29 14.97 -25.27 -6.89
CA ARG A 29 16.16 -25.37 -7.74
C ARG A 29 16.00 -24.59 -9.06
N ALA A 30 14.81 -24.62 -9.66
CA ALA A 30 14.54 -23.90 -10.90
C ALA A 30 14.47 -22.38 -10.73
N LEU A 31 14.03 -21.88 -9.56
CA LEU A 31 14.03 -20.46 -9.22
C LEU A 31 15.44 -19.90 -8.97
N GLY A 32 16.43 -20.76 -8.72
CA GLY A 32 17.82 -20.35 -8.48
C GLY A 32 18.20 -20.22 -7.01
N PRO A 33 19.33 -19.55 -6.71
CA PRO A 33 19.95 -19.57 -5.38
C PRO A 33 19.32 -18.60 -4.37
N GLU A 34 18.28 -17.88 -4.72
CA GLU A 34 17.63 -16.92 -3.83
C GLU A 34 16.87 -17.62 -2.69
N THR A 35 16.78 -16.95 -1.55
CA THR A 35 15.98 -17.45 -0.43
C THR A 35 14.51 -17.33 -0.75
N VAL A 36 13.81 -18.45 -0.85
CA VAL A 36 12.36 -18.50 -1.09
C VAL A 36 11.69 -19.30 0.02
N HIS A 37 10.83 -18.63 0.77
CA HIS A 37 9.89 -19.26 1.69
C HIS A 37 8.61 -19.62 0.94
N MET A 38 8.09 -20.84 1.08
CA MET A 38 6.83 -21.24 0.46
C MET A 38 5.72 -21.26 1.50
N THR A 39 4.62 -20.57 1.22
CA THR A 39 3.43 -20.62 2.09
C THR A 39 2.79 -22.02 2.07
N LEU A 40 2.02 -22.36 3.10
CA LEU A 40 1.31 -23.63 3.15
C LEU A 40 0.34 -23.77 1.96
N ALA A 41 -0.36 -22.71 1.59
CA ALA A 41 -1.29 -22.71 0.46
C ALA A 41 -0.57 -23.00 -0.87
N ALA A 42 0.58 -22.36 -1.13
CA ALA A 42 1.41 -22.64 -2.30
C ALA A 42 1.94 -24.08 -2.31
N MET A 43 2.32 -24.60 -1.14
CA MET A 43 2.77 -25.99 -1.00
C MET A 43 1.65 -26.99 -1.28
N GLN A 44 0.44 -26.73 -0.81
CA GLN A 44 -0.73 -27.58 -1.08
C GLN A 44 -1.13 -27.58 -2.57
N ALA A 45 -0.97 -26.41 -3.25
CA ALA A 45 -1.25 -26.28 -4.67
C ALA A 45 -0.17 -26.92 -5.59
N LEU A 46 1.02 -27.18 -5.08
CA LEU A 46 2.18 -27.61 -5.87
C LEU A 46 1.95 -28.93 -6.60
N TYR A 47 1.48 -29.96 -5.89
CA TYR A 47 1.27 -31.28 -6.48
C TYR A 47 0.26 -31.25 -7.64
N PRO A 48 -0.98 -30.73 -7.47
CA PRO A 48 -1.94 -30.68 -8.57
C PRO A 48 -1.46 -29.77 -9.72
N ALA A 49 -0.82 -28.65 -9.44
CA ALA A 49 -0.34 -27.72 -10.48
C ALA A 49 0.70 -28.39 -11.40
N LEU A 50 1.68 -29.08 -10.82
CA LEU A 50 2.73 -29.80 -11.60
C LEU A 50 2.17 -30.89 -12.50
N ARG A 51 1.13 -31.60 -12.06
CA ARG A 51 0.54 -32.71 -12.84
C ARG A 51 -0.46 -32.24 -13.89
N ALA A 52 -1.10 -31.12 -13.67
CA ALA A 52 -2.10 -30.57 -14.58
C ALA A 52 -1.51 -30.19 -15.96
N ASP A 53 -0.28 -29.65 -15.98
CA ASP A 53 0.37 -29.20 -17.22
C ASP A 53 1.80 -29.78 -17.41
N GLY A 54 1.99 -31.04 -17.07
CA GLY A 54 3.21 -31.78 -17.40
C GLY A 54 4.50 -31.14 -16.86
N TYR A 55 4.49 -30.66 -15.61
CA TYR A 55 5.59 -29.99 -14.92
C TYR A 55 5.91 -28.59 -15.44
N ARG A 56 4.94 -27.93 -16.05
CA ARG A 56 4.99 -26.50 -16.38
C ARG A 56 4.12 -25.74 -15.39
N VAL A 57 4.69 -24.79 -14.69
CA VAL A 57 4.00 -24.05 -13.64
C VAL A 57 4.42 -22.58 -13.62
N THR A 58 3.56 -21.74 -13.10
CA THR A 58 3.88 -20.36 -12.79
C THR A 58 3.90 -20.17 -11.28
N ALA A 59 5.00 -19.61 -10.77
CA ALA A 59 5.18 -19.27 -9.37
C ALA A 59 5.03 -17.74 -9.17
N THR A 60 4.21 -17.32 -8.19
CA THR A 60 4.09 -15.92 -7.77
C THR A 60 4.85 -15.70 -6.47
N LEU A 61 5.77 -14.74 -6.50
CA LEU A 61 6.68 -14.40 -5.42
C LEU A 61 6.36 -12.99 -4.91
N SER A 62 5.95 -12.89 -3.66
CA SER A 62 5.76 -11.66 -2.91
C SER A 62 7.06 -11.27 -2.23
N PRO A 63 7.37 -9.98 -2.04
CA PRO A 63 8.57 -9.57 -1.33
C PRO A 63 8.56 -10.08 0.10
N ALA A 64 9.73 -10.38 0.65
CA ALA A 64 9.94 -10.71 2.05
C ALA A 64 11.14 -9.93 2.57
N GLU A 65 11.30 -9.81 3.88
CA GLU A 65 12.42 -9.10 4.49
C GLU A 65 13.77 -9.64 3.99
N HIS A 66 13.87 -10.95 3.85
CA HIS A 66 15.03 -11.63 3.27
C HIS A 66 14.61 -12.57 2.14
N GLY A 67 14.66 -12.06 0.90
CA GLY A 67 14.32 -12.84 -0.29
C GLY A 67 12.84 -12.76 -0.66
N TRP A 68 12.18 -13.92 -0.82
CA TRP A 68 10.84 -14.01 -1.37
C TRP A 68 9.93 -14.93 -0.58
N THR A 69 8.64 -14.61 -0.55
CA THR A 69 7.58 -15.53 -0.14
C THR A 69 6.85 -16.01 -1.39
N MET A 70 6.92 -17.30 -1.69
CA MET A 70 6.11 -17.92 -2.74
C MET A 70 4.67 -18.05 -2.20
N VAL A 71 3.78 -17.26 -2.74
CA VAL A 71 2.39 -17.16 -2.28
C VAL A 71 1.42 -17.97 -3.12
N ARG A 72 1.79 -18.28 -4.38
CA ARG A 72 0.94 -19.00 -5.32
C ARG A 72 1.76 -19.84 -6.30
N VAL A 73 1.22 -21.03 -6.67
CA VAL A 73 1.72 -21.87 -7.76
C VAL A 73 0.54 -22.28 -8.61
N GLU A 74 0.63 -22.07 -9.91
CA GLU A 74 -0.44 -22.28 -10.88
C GLU A 74 0.04 -23.19 -12.02
N PRO A 75 -0.82 -24.04 -12.61
CA PRO A 75 -0.45 -24.82 -13.78
C PRO A 75 -0.31 -23.93 -15.01
N GLY A 76 0.64 -24.26 -15.89
CA GLY A 76 0.88 -23.55 -17.14
C GLY A 76 1.45 -22.15 -16.98
N ASP A 77 1.34 -21.35 -18.04
CA ASP A 77 1.78 -19.95 -18.06
C ASP A 77 0.63 -19.02 -17.71
N THR A 78 0.72 -18.40 -16.53
CA THR A 78 -0.23 -17.39 -16.04
C THR A 78 0.45 -16.04 -15.80
N THR A 79 1.63 -15.80 -16.37
CA THR A 79 2.42 -14.57 -16.15
C THR A 79 1.69 -13.30 -16.57
N ALA A 80 0.78 -13.38 -17.52
CA ALA A 80 -0.07 -12.26 -17.93
C ALA A 80 -1.09 -11.80 -16.86
N ARG A 81 -1.42 -12.64 -15.87
CA ARG A 81 -2.30 -12.28 -14.75
C ARG A 81 -1.45 -11.97 -13.51
N PHE A 82 -0.87 -10.80 -13.47
CA PHE A 82 0.05 -10.38 -12.42
C PHE A 82 -0.32 -9.00 -11.89
N PHE A 83 -0.81 -8.94 -10.65
CA PHE A 83 -1.47 -7.78 -10.09
C PHE A 83 -0.88 -7.36 -8.75
N ALA A 84 -0.99 -6.06 -8.46
CA ALA A 84 -0.69 -5.48 -7.16
C ALA A 84 -1.79 -4.51 -6.73
N LEU A 85 -1.86 -4.25 -5.44
CA LEU A 85 -2.64 -3.17 -4.86
C LEU A 85 -1.70 -2.09 -4.33
N ALA A 86 -2.06 -0.83 -4.57
CA ALA A 86 -1.47 0.34 -3.94
C ALA A 86 -2.54 1.05 -3.11
N LEU A 87 -2.24 1.34 -1.85
CA LEU A 87 -3.15 1.97 -0.89
C LEU A 87 -2.50 3.20 -0.29
N ASP A 88 -3.19 4.32 -0.37
CA ASP A 88 -2.91 5.52 0.41
C ASP A 88 -3.83 5.58 1.64
N ILE A 89 -3.24 5.65 2.84
CA ILE A 89 -3.99 5.77 4.10
C ILE A 89 -3.91 7.21 4.61
N GLY A 90 -4.85 8.03 4.14
CA GLY A 90 -5.03 9.36 4.69
C GLY A 90 -5.74 9.34 6.05
N THR A 91 -5.64 10.46 6.78
CA THR A 91 -6.36 10.65 8.03
C THR A 91 -7.87 10.62 7.83
N THR A 92 -8.36 11.23 6.75
CA THR A 92 -9.79 11.39 6.45
C THR A 92 -10.27 10.37 5.40
N THR A 93 -9.49 10.11 4.38
CA THR A 93 -9.85 9.26 3.23
C THR A 93 -8.80 8.18 3.00
N LEU A 94 -9.25 7.07 2.42
CA LEU A 94 -8.40 6.00 1.90
C LEU A 94 -8.63 5.90 0.39
N GLU A 95 -7.54 5.76 -0.37
CA GLU A 95 -7.59 5.55 -1.81
C GLU A 95 -6.80 4.30 -2.19
N MET A 96 -7.40 3.44 -3.00
CA MET A 96 -6.78 2.19 -3.45
C MET A 96 -6.83 2.06 -4.97
N GLU A 97 -5.71 1.63 -5.54
CA GLU A 97 -5.59 1.27 -6.95
C GLU A 97 -5.21 -0.20 -7.09
N LEU A 98 -5.79 -0.88 -8.08
CA LEU A 98 -5.38 -2.19 -8.54
C LEU A 98 -4.63 -2.03 -9.85
N LEU A 99 -3.40 -2.53 -9.89
CA LEU A 99 -2.47 -2.38 -11.01
C LEU A 99 -2.21 -3.73 -11.67
N HIS A 100 -2.11 -3.71 -13.00
CA HIS A 100 -1.53 -4.79 -13.80
C HIS A 100 -0.02 -4.55 -13.91
N LEU A 101 0.77 -5.42 -13.26
CA LEU A 101 2.20 -5.18 -13.12
C LEU A 101 3.02 -5.29 -14.41
N PRO A 102 2.65 -6.12 -15.42
CA PRO A 102 3.40 -6.22 -16.67
C PRO A 102 3.51 -4.93 -17.47
N ASP A 103 2.49 -4.08 -17.44
CA ASP A 103 2.43 -2.82 -18.20
C ASP A 103 2.21 -1.57 -17.33
N GLY A 104 1.95 -1.75 -16.03
CA GLY A 104 1.69 -0.67 -15.08
C GLY A 104 0.29 -0.04 -15.21
N GLU A 105 -0.63 -0.65 -15.95
CA GLU A 105 -1.99 -0.13 -16.12
C GLU A 105 -2.77 -0.20 -14.80
N VAL A 106 -3.48 0.88 -14.48
CA VAL A 106 -4.43 0.92 -13.36
C VAL A 106 -5.77 0.37 -13.84
N LEU A 107 -6.12 -0.84 -13.41
CA LEU A 107 -7.34 -1.53 -13.82
C LEU A 107 -8.58 -1.04 -13.08
N SER A 108 -8.43 -0.64 -11.83
CA SER A 108 -9.55 -0.13 -11.02
C SER A 108 -9.06 0.78 -9.91
N ARG A 109 -9.96 1.65 -9.44
CA ARG A 109 -9.76 2.56 -8.32
C ARG A 109 -10.96 2.51 -7.39
N ALA A 110 -10.73 2.63 -6.09
CA ALA A 110 -11.77 2.76 -5.09
C ALA A 110 -11.29 3.65 -3.95
N GLY A 111 -12.16 4.53 -3.46
CA GLY A 111 -11.90 5.39 -2.32
C GLY A 111 -13.06 5.33 -1.32
N CYS A 112 -12.76 5.58 -0.05
CA CYS A 112 -13.75 5.71 1.01
C CYS A 112 -13.26 6.63 2.13
N PHE A 113 -14.17 7.04 2.99
CA PHE A 113 -13.77 7.68 4.25
C PHE A 113 -13.06 6.66 5.15
N ASN A 114 -12.05 7.14 5.88
CA ASN A 114 -11.38 6.35 6.89
C ASN A 114 -12.37 6.06 8.04
N GLY A 115 -12.66 4.78 8.28
CA GLY A 115 -13.61 4.36 9.32
C GLY A 115 -13.26 4.87 10.72
N GLN A 116 -12.00 5.21 10.96
CA GLN A 116 -11.53 5.79 12.23
C GLN A 116 -12.08 7.21 12.49
N CYS A 117 -12.63 7.90 11.47
CA CYS A 117 -13.28 9.20 11.65
C CYS A 117 -14.46 9.14 12.64
N ALA A 118 -15.03 7.97 12.87
CA ALA A 118 -16.07 7.77 13.88
C ALA A 118 -15.57 7.95 15.33
N LEU A 119 -14.26 7.83 15.56
CA LEU A 119 -13.62 7.90 16.89
C LEU A 119 -12.68 9.09 17.05
N GLY A 120 -12.37 9.79 15.97
CA GLY A 120 -11.54 10.99 15.99
C GLY A 120 -11.38 11.60 14.61
N ASP A 121 -11.68 12.89 14.50
CA ASP A 121 -11.65 13.62 13.22
C ASP A 121 -10.23 13.88 12.72
N ASN A 122 -9.25 13.90 13.62
CA ASN A 122 -7.86 14.19 13.32
C ASN A 122 -6.92 13.18 13.99
N ILE A 123 -5.63 13.28 13.66
CA ILE A 123 -4.57 12.38 14.17
C ILE A 123 -4.47 12.43 15.70
N LEU A 124 -4.53 13.63 16.29
CA LEU A 124 -4.35 13.79 17.73
C LEU A 124 -5.49 13.15 18.52
N ASP A 125 -6.73 13.33 18.08
CA ASP A 125 -7.89 12.70 18.72
C ASP A 125 -7.72 11.17 18.78
N ARG A 126 -7.22 10.56 17.70
CA ARG A 126 -6.98 9.10 17.64
C ARG A 126 -5.82 8.66 18.52
N ILE A 127 -4.73 9.44 18.57
CA ILE A 127 -3.60 9.19 19.48
C ILE A 127 -4.08 9.24 20.94
N PHE A 128 -4.84 10.28 21.31
CA PHE A 128 -5.37 10.41 22.67
C PHE A 128 -6.40 9.32 23.00
N TYR A 129 -7.21 8.91 22.04
CA TYR A 129 -8.16 7.82 22.22
C TYR A 129 -7.47 6.46 22.45
N ALA A 130 -6.40 6.17 21.71
CA ALA A 130 -5.63 4.94 21.84
C ALA A 130 -4.77 4.89 23.11
N LYS A 131 -4.37 6.07 23.62
CA LYS A 131 -3.37 6.19 24.67
C LYS A 131 -3.67 5.32 25.90
N ASP A 132 -2.70 4.48 26.27
CA ASP A 132 -2.77 3.61 27.44
C ASP A 132 -4.01 2.67 27.47
N ASN A 133 -4.64 2.44 26.29
CA ASN A 133 -5.84 1.60 26.19
C ASN A 133 -5.78 0.67 24.97
N ALA A 134 -5.35 -0.56 25.19
CA ALA A 134 -5.24 -1.57 24.15
C ALA A 134 -6.58 -1.90 23.45
N ALA A 135 -7.72 -1.78 24.14
CA ALA A 135 -9.03 -2.02 23.52
C ALA A 135 -9.39 -0.90 22.52
N HIS A 136 -9.12 0.34 22.85
CA HIS A 136 -9.34 1.48 21.95
C HIS A 136 -8.38 1.44 20.75
N LEU A 137 -7.12 1.07 20.97
CA LEU A 137 -6.16 0.86 19.88
C LEU A 137 -6.64 -0.23 18.92
N HIS A 138 -7.12 -1.35 19.46
CA HIS A 138 -7.68 -2.44 18.64
C HIS A 138 -8.96 -2.03 17.91
N GLU A 139 -9.79 -1.20 18.50
CA GLU A 139 -11.01 -0.67 17.86
C GLU A 139 -10.66 0.21 16.66
N LEU A 140 -9.70 1.14 16.82
CA LEU A 140 -9.18 1.96 15.71
C LEU A 140 -8.60 1.08 14.59
N GLN A 141 -7.80 0.07 14.92
CA GLN A 141 -7.26 -0.88 13.96
C GLN A 141 -8.38 -1.62 13.22
N THR A 142 -9.38 -2.11 13.93
CA THR A 142 -10.52 -2.87 13.37
C THR A 142 -11.30 -2.04 12.35
N LEU A 143 -11.58 -0.77 12.66
CA LEU A 143 -12.29 0.16 11.76
C LEU A 143 -11.47 0.42 10.48
N LEU A 144 -10.16 0.65 10.61
CA LEU A 144 -9.28 0.87 9.48
C LEU A 144 -9.20 -0.37 8.58
N LEU A 145 -8.96 -1.54 9.17
CA LEU A 145 -8.91 -2.81 8.43
C LEU A 145 -10.26 -3.15 7.78
N GLY A 146 -11.38 -2.76 8.38
CA GLY A 146 -12.71 -2.87 7.78
C GLY A 146 -12.82 -2.06 6.49
N SER A 147 -12.36 -0.80 6.50
CA SER A 147 -12.32 0.06 5.33
C SER A 147 -11.42 -0.53 4.23
N ILE A 148 -10.23 -1.01 4.59
CA ILE A 148 -9.28 -1.63 3.64
C ILE A 148 -9.89 -2.88 2.99
N ARG A 149 -10.54 -3.77 3.76
CA ARG A 149 -11.21 -4.96 3.19
C ARG A 149 -12.28 -4.59 2.18
N SER A 150 -13.06 -3.55 2.46
CA SER A 150 -14.08 -3.06 1.53
C SER A 150 -13.47 -2.52 0.23
N LEU A 151 -12.34 -1.82 0.30
CA LEU A 151 -11.61 -1.33 -0.87
C LEU A 151 -11.01 -2.48 -1.69
N ILE A 152 -10.41 -3.49 -1.04
CA ILE A 152 -9.90 -4.69 -1.73
C ILE A 152 -11.02 -5.36 -2.52
N SER A 153 -12.18 -5.61 -1.88
CA SER A 153 -13.34 -6.22 -2.56
C SER A 153 -13.78 -5.38 -3.76
N ALA A 154 -13.96 -4.07 -3.56
CA ALA A 154 -14.39 -3.17 -4.62
C ALA A 154 -13.43 -3.10 -5.81
N CYS A 155 -12.11 -3.04 -5.56
CA CYS A 155 -11.11 -3.01 -6.62
C CYS A 155 -11.07 -4.34 -7.37
N CYS A 156 -11.04 -5.46 -6.66
CA CYS A 156 -10.99 -6.79 -7.25
C CYS A 156 -12.24 -7.11 -8.07
N GLU A 157 -13.43 -6.79 -7.57
CA GLU A 157 -14.71 -6.98 -8.29
C GLU A 157 -14.77 -6.17 -9.59
N ARG A 158 -14.39 -4.89 -9.55
CA ARG A 158 -14.39 -4.00 -10.72
C ARG A 158 -13.42 -4.46 -11.82
N ALA A 159 -12.28 -5.02 -11.42
CA ALA A 159 -11.25 -5.50 -12.33
C ALA A 159 -11.43 -6.97 -12.76
N ALA A 160 -12.40 -7.69 -12.21
CA ALA A 160 -12.57 -9.14 -12.37
C ALA A 160 -11.27 -9.92 -12.02
N VAL A 161 -10.62 -9.53 -10.93
CA VAL A 161 -9.41 -10.13 -10.37
C VAL A 161 -9.76 -10.76 -9.03
N LEU A 162 -9.22 -11.94 -8.75
CA LEU A 162 -9.42 -12.58 -7.45
C LEU A 162 -8.40 -12.03 -6.42
N PRO A 163 -8.78 -11.83 -5.15
CA PRO A 163 -7.85 -11.34 -4.12
C PRO A 163 -6.57 -12.18 -3.98
N GLU A 164 -6.64 -13.48 -4.20
CA GLU A 164 -5.49 -14.39 -4.18
C GLU A 164 -4.55 -14.23 -5.37
N GLU A 165 -4.92 -13.48 -6.42
CA GLU A 165 -4.04 -13.16 -7.55
C GLU A 165 -3.16 -11.94 -7.28
N ILE A 166 -3.42 -11.22 -6.19
CA ILE A 166 -2.62 -10.08 -5.78
C ILE A 166 -1.27 -10.56 -5.24
N ALA A 167 -0.19 -10.09 -5.84
CA ALA A 167 1.16 -10.50 -5.49
C ALA A 167 1.78 -9.67 -4.36
N VAL A 168 1.30 -8.44 -4.17
CA VAL A 168 1.77 -7.52 -3.12
C VAL A 168 0.74 -6.41 -2.89
N LEU A 169 0.64 -5.94 -1.65
CA LEU A 169 -0.06 -4.71 -1.28
C LEU A 169 0.98 -3.70 -0.80
N GLY A 170 1.17 -2.61 -1.55
CA GLY A 170 1.97 -1.46 -1.13
C GLY A 170 1.10 -0.42 -0.41
N ILE A 171 1.57 0.09 0.72
CA ILE A 171 0.83 1.05 1.54
C ILE A 171 1.67 2.29 1.79
N GLY A 172 1.16 3.46 1.43
CA GLY A 172 1.59 4.78 1.88
C GLY A 172 0.68 5.30 2.99
N GLY A 173 1.20 6.18 3.82
CA GLY A 173 0.44 6.86 4.85
C GLY A 173 1.33 7.51 5.89
N ASN A 174 0.79 8.47 6.65
CA ASN A 174 1.57 9.12 7.69
C ASN A 174 1.93 8.14 8.82
N THR A 175 2.96 8.49 9.58
CA THR A 175 3.53 7.61 10.61
C THR A 175 2.51 7.12 11.62
N THR A 176 1.57 7.97 12.06
CA THR A 176 0.50 7.59 12.99
C THR A 176 -0.45 6.57 12.37
N MET A 177 -0.87 6.78 11.11
CA MET A 177 -1.79 5.85 10.43
C MET A 177 -1.19 4.47 10.26
N ILE A 178 0.11 4.36 9.99
CA ILE A 178 0.77 3.07 9.89
C ILE A 178 0.88 2.39 11.27
N HIS A 179 1.13 3.14 12.36
CA HIS A 179 1.06 2.58 13.72
C HIS A 179 -0.35 2.01 14.03
N LEU A 180 -1.41 2.77 13.73
CA LEU A 180 -2.79 2.33 13.94
C LEU A 180 -3.17 1.14 13.06
N LEU A 181 -2.66 1.07 11.82
CA LEU A 181 -2.83 -0.07 10.93
C LEU A 181 -2.25 -1.36 11.55
N LEU A 182 -1.03 -1.25 12.09
CA LEU A 182 -0.32 -2.39 12.65
C LEU A 182 -0.67 -2.68 14.12
N GLY A 183 -1.59 -1.91 14.71
CA GLY A 183 -2.00 -2.05 16.10
C GLY A 183 -0.90 -1.70 17.10
N CYS A 184 0.02 -0.81 16.71
CA CYS A 184 1.11 -0.33 17.54
C CYS A 184 0.76 1.01 18.19
N GLU A 185 1.21 1.22 19.44
CA GLU A 185 0.95 2.44 20.21
C GLU A 185 1.55 3.68 19.53
N PRO A 186 0.74 4.67 19.13
CA PRO A 186 1.22 5.85 18.40
C PRO A 186 1.66 7.01 19.31
N TRP A 187 1.53 6.89 20.65
CA TRP A 187 1.76 8.00 21.58
C TRP A 187 3.11 8.68 21.41
N GLN A 188 4.17 7.90 21.18
CA GLN A 188 5.53 8.44 21.02
C GLN A 188 5.78 9.12 19.67
N VAL A 189 4.86 9.04 18.72
CA VAL A 189 4.90 9.87 17.51
C VAL A 189 4.71 11.34 17.88
N PHE A 190 3.85 11.63 18.87
CA PHE A 190 3.47 12.97 19.31
C PHE A 190 4.26 13.45 20.54
N GLN A 191 4.60 12.57 21.46
CA GLN A 191 5.20 12.93 22.76
C GLN A 191 6.72 12.87 22.71
N SER A 192 7.37 13.92 23.26
CA SER A 192 8.82 13.90 23.51
C SER A 192 9.22 12.68 24.35
N PRO A 193 10.32 11.98 23.99
CA PRO A 193 11.39 12.33 23.06
C PRO A 193 11.14 11.95 21.57
N TYR A 194 9.90 11.72 21.17
CA TYR A 194 9.50 11.43 19.79
C TYR A 194 10.14 10.16 19.22
N THR A 195 10.07 9.08 19.97
CA THR A 195 10.61 7.76 19.61
C THR A 195 9.45 6.80 19.32
N PRO A 196 8.90 6.80 18.07
CA PRO A 196 7.84 5.88 17.68
C PRO A 196 8.31 4.43 17.77
N VAL A 197 7.37 3.47 17.69
CA VAL A 197 7.72 2.04 17.71
C VAL A 197 8.60 1.69 16.51
N PHE A 198 8.34 2.31 15.35
CA PHE A 198 9.12 2.14 14.12
C PHE A 198 8.98 3.39 13.23
N LEU A 199 9.92 3.58 12.33
CA LEU A 199 9.80 4.41 11.14
C LEU A 199 9.70 3.55 9.87
N ASP A 200 10.35 2.40 9.89
CA ASP A 200 10.26 1.36 8.86
C ASP A 200 9.71 0.07 9.50
N PRO A 201 8.46 -0.31 9.25
CA PRO A 201 7.88 -1.51 9.82
C PRO A 201 8.30 -2.80 9.09
N GLY A 202 9.01 -2.66 7.96
CA GLY A 202 9.38 -3.80 7.11
C GLY A 202 8.18 -4.39 6.34
N ILE A 203 8.22 -5.70 6.16
CA ILE A 203 7.21 -6.45 5.40
C ILE A 203 6.40 -7.33 6.36
N VAL A 204 5.07 -7.24 6.26
CA VAL A 204 4.12 -7.97 7.11
C VAL A 204 3.25 -8.87 6.25
N PRO A 205 3.05 -10.16 6.60
CA PRO A 205 2.07 -11.00 5.93
C PRO A 205 0.64 -10.41 6.03
N ALA A 206 -0.08 -10.34 4.92
CA ALA A 206 -1.46 -9.83 4.91
C ALA A 206 -2.40 -10.63 5.85
N SER A 207 -2.09 -11.90 6.06
CA SER A 207 -2.83 -12.78 6.99
C SER A 207 -2.73 -12.33 8.46
N GLU A 208 -1.61 -11.70 8.88
CA GLU A 208 -1.46 -11.17 10.24
C GLU A 208 -2.35 -9.93 10.47
N LEU A 209 -2.73 -9.25 9.38
CA LEU A 209 -3.70 -8.15 9.40
C LEU A 209 -5.13 -8.62 9.11
N ALA A 210 -5.36 -9.92 9.04
CA ALA A 210 -6.64 -10.51 8.66
C ALA A 210 -7.23 -9.92 7.36
N LEU A 211 -6.37 -9.56 6.40
CA LEU A 211 -6.77 -9.14 5.07
C LEU A 211 -7.02 -10.36 4.17
N PRO A 212 -7.98 -10.29 3.22
CA PRO A 212 -8.33 -11.41 2.34
C PRO A 212 -7.31 -11.56 1.18
N LEU A 213 -6.02 -11.51 1.48
CA LEU A 213 -4.92 -11.58 0.53
C LEU A 213 -3.94 -12.69 0.94
N CYS A 214 -3.31 -13.33 -0.04
CA CYS A 214 -2.28 -14.34 0.20
C CYS A 214 -0.86 -13.75 0.18
N CYS A 215 -0.71 -12.49 -0.22
CA CYS A 215 0.57 -11.81 -0.39
C CYS A 215 1.07 -11.16 0.91
N ASN A 216 2.25 -10.58 0.82
CA ASN A 216 2.78 -9.71 1.85
C ASN A 216 2.40 -8.24 1.61
N VAL A 217 2.35 -7.49 2.71
CA VAL A 217 2.11 -6.04 2.77
C VAL A 217 3.44 -5.36 2.96
N PHE A 218 3.70 -4.35 2.15
CA PHE A 218 4.83 -3.45 2.29
C PHE A 218 4.33 -2.06 2.66
N CYS A 219 4.69 -1.58 3.83
CA CYS A 219 4.44 -0.20 4.21
C CYS A 219 5.66 0.65 3.84
N MET A 220 5.43 1.74 3.10
CA MET A 220 6.47 2.70 2.78
C MET A 220 7.10 3.25 4.06
N PRO A 221 8.45 3.27 4.19
CA PRO A 221 9.11 3.77 5.37
C PRO A 221 8.86 5.27 5.55
N ALA A 222 8.67 5.69 6.79
CA ALA A 222 8.63 7.09 7.19
C ALA A 222 10.05 7.67 7.29
N VAL A 223 10.19 8.98 7.03
CA VAL A 223 11.46 9.72 7.25
C VAL A 223 11.55 10.17 8.70
N ALA A 224 10.43 10.58 9.28
CA ALA A 224 10.33 11.11 10.63
C ALA A 224 8.89 10.97 11.17
N ASN A 225 8.66 11.39 12.41
CA ASN A 225 7.36 11.30 13.09
C ASN A 225 6.21 11.94 12.32
N TYR A 226 6.47 13.06 11.62
CA TYR A 226 5.48 13.82 10.86
C TYR A 226 5.69 13.75 9.35
N LEU A 227 6.56 12.87 8.88
CA LEU A 227 6.91 12.67 7.48
C LEU A 227 6.82 11.18 7.20
N GLY A 228 5.65 10.72 6.89
CA GLY A 228 5.30 9.31 6.73
C GLY A 228 5.69 8.73 5.39
N GLY A 229 5.22 7.51 5.17
CA GLY A 229 5.39 6.77 3.92
C GLY A 229 4.65 7.37 2.73
N ASP A 230 3.64 8.22 2.95
CA ASP A 230 2.99 9.06 1.95
C ASP A 230 4.01 9.98 1.25
N ILE A 231 4.78 10.73 2.05
CA ILE A 231 5.83 11.61 1.53
C ILE A 231 6.94 10.82 0.82
N THR A 232 7.37 9.70 1.40
CA THR A 232 8.40 8.85 0.80
C THR A 232 7.92 8.29 -0.55
N ALA A 233 6.66 7.84 -0.64
CA ALA A 233 6.06 7.38 -1.87
C ALA A 233 5.95 8.50 -2.91
N GLY A 234 5.50 9.70 -2.50
CA GLY A 234 5.42 10.86 -3.36
C GLY A 234 6.79 11.27 -3.92
N LEU A 235 7.83 11.28 -3.10
CA LEU A 235 9.19 11.60 -3.52
C LEU A 235 9.73 10.63 -4.58
N LEU A 236 9.42 9.34 -4.49
CA LEU A 236 9.81 8.34 -5.50
C LEU A 236 9.25 8.65 -6.89
N MET A 237 8.17 9.43 -6.99
CA MET A 237 7.55 9.83 -8.25
C MET A 237 8.16 11.10 -8.85
N THR A 238 9.11 11.76 -8.15
CA THR A 238 9.56 13.10 -8.51
C THR A 238 10.96 13.17 -9.13
N ASP A 239 11.71 12.11 -9.19
CA ASP A 239 13.14 12.12 -9.61
C ASP A 239 14.06 13.12 -8.86
N MET A 240 13.62 13.71 -7.74
CA MET A 240 14.38 14.70 -6.96
C MET A 240 15.72 14.18 -6.47
N ASP A 241 15.80 12.88 -6.23
CA ASP A 241 17.01 12.18 -5.80
C ASP A 241 18.07 11.99 -6.89
N THR A 242 17.71 12.24 -8.15
CA THR A 242 18.60 12.07 -9.31
C THR A 242 18.88 13.35 -10.07
N ARG A 243 17.99 14.33 -10.04
CA ARG A 243 18.11 15.59 -10.76
C ARG A 243 19.07 16.58 -10.08
N PRO A 244 19.86 17.35 -10.84
CA PRO A 244 20.77 18.35 -10.27
C PRO A 244 20.04 19.64 -9.85
N ASP A 245 18.91 19.95 -10.47
CA ASP A 245 18.19 21.20 -10.24
C ASP A 245 17.39 21.15 -8.94
N LEU A 246 17.38 22.29 -8.24
CA LEU A 246 16.59 22.45 -7.02
C LEU A 246 15.10 22.36 -7.34
N ALA A 247 14.38 21.52 -6.61
CA ALA A 247 12.95 21.34 -6.73
C ALA A 247 12.26 21.34 -5.37
N VAL A 248 10.95 21.60 -5.37
CA VAL A 248 10.09 21.51 -4.19
C VAL A 248 8.99 20.49 -4.49
N PHE A 249 8.83 19.53 -3.61
CA PHE A 249 7.66 18.67 -3.51
C PHE A 249 6.78 19.17 -2.38
N LEU A 250 5.49 19.31 -2.64
CA LEU A 250 4.50 19.73 -1.65
C LEU A 250 3.38 18.69 -1.62
N ASP A 251 3.12 18.15 -0.45
CA ASP A 251 1.90 17.41 -0.16
C ASP A 251 0.97 18.31 0.65
N VAL A 252 -0.21 18.57 0.11
CA VAL A 252 -1.16 19.53 0.68
C VAL A 252 -2.44 18.81 1.05
N GLY A 253 -2.53 18.40 2.31
CA GLY A 253 -3.70 17.78 2.93
C GLY A 253 -4.14 18.53 4.19
N THR A 254 -4.58 17.78 5.19
CA THR A 254 -4.86 18.31 6.55
C THR A 254 -3.61 18.92 7.18
N ASN A 255 -2.46 18.34 6.88
CA ASN A 255 -1.15 18.93 7.12
C ASN A 255 -0.56 19.43 5.80
N GLY A 256 0.55 20.15 5.88
CA GLY A 256 1.34 20.53 4.71
C GLY A 256 2.74 19.99 4.89
N GLU A 257 3.05 18.94 4.17
CA GLU A 257 4.37 18.36 4.14
C GLU A 257 5.13 18.87 2.91
N LEU A 258 6.40 19.10 3.08
CA LEU A 258 7.26 19.58 2.00
C LEU A 258 8.61 18.87 1.97
N ALA A 259 9.15 18.70 0.77
CA ALA A 259 10.55 18.40 0.56
C ALA A 259 11.15 19.41 -0.42
N LEU A 260 12.31 19.92 -0.08
CA LEU A 260 13.10 20.85 -0.90
C LEU A 260 14.48 20.24 -1.13
N GLY A 261 14.90 20.12 -2.38
CA GLY A 261 16.25 19.63 -2.62
C GLY A 261 16.51 19.20 -4.06
N CYS A 262 17.58 18.44 -4.21
CA CYS A 262 18.08 17.87 -5.44
C CYS A 262 18.84 16.56 -5.10
N ARG A 263 19.52 15.95 -6.10
CA ARG A 263 20.31 14.72 -5.90
C ARG A 263 21.36 14.80 -4.78
N ASP A 264 21.82 15.98 -4.42
CA ASP A 264 22.91 16.15 -3.44
C ASP A 264 22.39 16.25 -2.00
N TYR A 265 21.13 16.68 -1.83
CA TYR A 265 20.47 16.74 -0.52
C TYR A 265 18.93 16.88 -0.67
N LEU A 266 18.23 16.42 0.35
CA LEU A 266 16.78 16.65 0.54
C LEU A 266 16.55 17.19 1.95
N LEU A 267 15.89 18.34 2.04
CA LEU A 267 15.38 18.91 3.30
C LEU A 267 13.88 18.68 3.35
N THR A 268 13.41 18.14 4.45
CA THR A 268 11.99 17.85 4.63
C THR A 268 11.43 18.62 5.81
N GLY A 269 10.17 18.97 5.73
CA GLY A 269 9.47 19.67 6.80
C GLY A 269 7.98 19.39 6.78
N ALA A 270 7.35 19.42 7.94
CA ALA A 270 5.92 19.31 8.09
C ALA A 270 5.38 20.56 8.81
N GLY A 271 4.30 21.11 8.30
CA GLY A 271 3.58 22.24 8.88
C GLY A 271 2.11 21.91 9.08
N ALA A 272 1.50 22.42 10.16
CA ALA A 272 0.07 22.34 10.35
C ALA A 272 -0.61 23.29 9.37
N ALA A 273 -1.10 22.79 8.23
CA ALA A 273 -1.89 23.58 7.29
C ALA A 273 -3.32 23.80 7.82
N GLY A 274 -3.81 22.87 8.62
CA GLY A 274 -5.18 22.82 9.11
C GLY A 274 -6.17 22.43 8.01
N PRO A 275 -7.42 22.13 8.33
CA PRO A 275 -8.43 21.68 7.37
C PRO A 275 -8.96 22.80 6.46
N ALA A 276 -8.29 23.94 6.38
CA ALA A 276 -8.71 25.09 5.56
C ALA A 276 -8.89 24.76 4.09
N LEU A 277 -8.03 23.88 3.56
CA LEU A 277 -8.11 23.42 2.17
C LEU A 277 -9.12 22.27 1.97
N GLU A 278 -9.56 21.65 3.06
CA GLU A 278 -10.57 20.59 3.06
C GLU A 278 -11.99 21.11 3.32
N GLY A 279 -12.17 22.42 3.31
CA GLY A 279 -13.48 23.06 3.39
C GLY A 279 -14.06 23.27 4.80
N ALA A 280 -13.31 22.94 5.86
CA ALA A 280 -13.86 23.00 7.24
C ALA A 280 -13.73 24.35 7.95
N VAL A 281 -13.01 25.33 7.40
CA VAL A 281 -12.64 26.58 8.10
C VAL A 281 -13.45 27.81 7.66
N SER A 282 -14.05 27.79 6.47
CA SER A 282 -14.87 28.93 5.99
C SER A 282 -16.36 28.64 6.12
N ARG A 283 -17.18 29.71 6.28
CA ARG A 283 -18.66 29.61 6.34
C ARG A 283 -19.27 28.92 5.10
N SER A 284 -18.60 28.98 3.97
CA SER A 284 -19.03 28.44 2.68
C SER A 284 -18.19 27.25 2.24
N GLY A 285 -17.20 26.84 3.04
CA GLY A 285 -16.42 25.65 2.79
C GLY A 285 -17.22 24.39 3.08
N MET A 286 -17.07 23.37 2.26
CA MET A 286 -17.65 22.05 2.48
C MET A 286 -16.65 20.98 2.02
N ARG A 287 -16.80 19.77 2.55
CA ARG A 287 -15.99 18.62 2.13
C ARG A 287 -16.27 18.27 0.66
N ALA A 288 -15.41 17.44 0.06
CA ALA A 288 -15.57 16.97 -1.32
C ALA A 288 -16.77 15.99 -1.43
N GLU A 289 -17.97 16.55 -1.40
CA GLU A 289 -19.25 15.85 -1.46
C GLU A 289 -20.15 16.49 -2.52
N PRO A 290 -21.26 15.87 -2.92
CA PRO A 290 -22.16 16.42 -3.93
C PRO A 290 -22.56 17.87 -3.61
N GLY A 291 -22.36 18.78 -4.60
CA GLY A 291 -22.58 20.20 -4.46
C GLY A 291 -21.32 21.02 -4.12
N ALA A 292 -20.21 20.39 -3.74
CA ALA A 292 -18.94 21.10 -3.51
C ALA A 292 -18.36 21.63 -4.81
N VAL A 293 -17.90 22.89 -4.80
CA VAL A 293 -17.21 23.48 -5.96
C VAL A 293 -15.83 22.86 -6.09
N CYS A 294 -15.61 22.10 -7.16
CA CYS A 294 -14.34 21.39 -7.43
C CYS A 294 -13.46 22.12 -8.46
N ARG A 295 -14.02 23.04 -9.23
CA ARG A 295 -13.26 23.84 -10.20
C ARG A 295 -13.85 25.22 -10.36
N VAL A 296 -12.97 26.23 -10.41
CA VAL A 296 -13.35 27.62 -10.68
C VAL A 296 -12.54 28.14 -11.85
N ARG A 297 -13.23 28.77 -12.81
CA ARG A 297 -12.58 29.46 -13.95
C ARG A 297 -13.08 30.89 -14.00
N ILE A 298 -12.19 31.82 -14.29
CA ILE A 298 -12.53 33.22 -14.60
C ILE A 298 -12.54 33.34 -16.12
N GLY A 299 -13.70 33.65 -16.68
CA GLY A 299 -13.85 33.89 -18.11
C GLY A 299 -13.20 35.23 -18.54
N ALA A 300 -13.00 35.42 -19.86
CA ALA A 300 -12.50 36.67 -20.43
C ALA A 300 -13.45 37.86 -20.14
N ASP A 301 -14.70 37.56 -19.77
CA ASP A 301 -15.76 38.51 -19.35
C ASP A 301 -15.69 38.82 -17.84
N ASN A 302 -14.64 38.41 -17.14
CA ASN A 302 -14.45 38.50 -15.70
C ASN A 302 -15.55 37.81 -14.85
N ARG A 303 -16.32 36.88 -15.45
CA ARG A 303 -17.31 36.08 -14.71
C ARG A 303 -16.73 34.77 -14.22
N LEU A 304 -17.09 34.45 -12.99
CA LEU A 304 -16.76 33.15 -12.38
C LEU A 304 -17.66 32.06 -13.00
N ARG A 305 -17.05 30.97 -13.38
CA ARG A 305 -17.71 29.73 -13.77
C ARG A 305 -17.24 28.64 -12.83
N CYS A 306 -18.20 28.02 -12.11
CA CYS A 306 -17.90 26.98 -11.13
C CYS A 306 -18.42 25.64 -11.67
N GLU A 307 -17.63 24.58 -11.44
CA GLU A 307 -18.06 23.19 -11.60
C GLU A 307 -18.20 22.59 -10.19
N THR A 308 -19.24 21.79 -9.99
CA THR A 308 -19.52 21.12 -8.69
C THR A 308 -19.36 19.62 -8.83
N ILE A 309 -19.10 18.94 -7.70
CA ILE A 309 -19.16 17.48 -7.60
C ILE A 309 -20.63 17.06 -7.62
N GLY A 310 -21.02 16.16 -8.53
CA GLY A 310 -22.37 15.61 -8.66
C GLY A 310 -23.32 16.46 -9.49
#